data_1155c3eaae7658fd2cee5a965803bded
#
_entry.id   1155c3eaae7658fd2cee5a965803bded
#
_cell.length_a   1.000
_cell.length_b   1.000
_cell.length_c   1.000
_cell.angle_alpha   90.00
_cell.angle_beta   90.00
_cell.angle_gamma   90.00
#
_symmetry.space_group_name_H-M   'P 1'
#
loop_
_entity.id
_entity.type
_entity.pdbx_description
1 polymer ?
#
loop_
_entity_poly.entity_id
_entity_poly.type
_entity_poly.pdbx_seq_one_letter_code
_entity_poly.pdbx_strand_id
1 'polypeptide(L)'
;IVQLEREQGIPRNPFINAGALVVADVNLAGHAPRVAIGELLRFVRHLADDDGIAIDEPVARAEQATGFRNIALANYMKSFGNIRHPPELTLGVYFHQCAIAMNCLQLAMAGRYLMHGGLLQPGGARIVSSRRARRPRSMKATPST
;
A
#
# COMPACT_ATOMS: atom_id res chain seq x y z
N ILE A 1 14.93 11.26 3.23
CA ILE A 1 15.31 11.86 1.91
C ILE A 1 16.70 11.37 1.50
N VAL A 2 17.75 11.54 2.29
CA VAL A 2 19.16 11.15 1.94
C VAL A 2 19.28 9.72 1.42
N GLN A 3 18.51 8.77 1.97
CA GLN A 3 18.50 7.39 1.51
C GLN A 3 17.84 7.24 0.13
N LEU A 4 16.69 7.89 -0.08
CA LEU A 4 16.01 7.89 -1.37
C LEU A 4 16.86 8.53 -2.47
N GLU A 5 17.65 9.54 -2.12
CA GLU A 5 18.57 10.17 -3.06
C GLU A 5 19.65 9.22 -3.56
N ARG A 6 20.28 8.46 -2.64
CA ARG A 6 21.28 7.42 -2.98
C ARG A 6 20.69 6.29 -3.81
N GLU A 7 19.41 6.00 -3.65
CA GLU A 7 18.67 4.94 -4.34
C GLU A 7 17.84 5.48 -5.51
N GLN A 8 18.12 6.68 -6.00
CA GLN A 8 17.45 7.30 -7.14
C GLN A 8 15.91 7.29 -6.99
N GLY A 9 15.42 7.60 -5.81
CA GLY A 9 13.99 7.63 -5.52
C GLY A 9 13.32 6.26 -5.39
N ILE A 10 14.06 5.16 -5.33
CA ILE A 10 13.49 3.81 -5.14
C ILE A 10 13.37 3.50 -3.65
N PRO A 11 12.16 3.28 -3.11
CA PRO A 11 11.99 2.94 -1.71
C PRO A 11 12.40 1.49 -1.43
N ARG A 12 13.04 1.23 -0.28
CA ARG A 12 13.56 -0.10 0.10
C ARG A 12 12.50 -1.16 0.34
N ASN A 13 11.33 -0.77 0.78
CA ASN A 13 10.24 -1.69 1.07
C ASN A 13 8.88 -0.96 1.10
N PRO A 14 7.76 -1.68 1.01
CA PRO A 14 6.41 -1.09 0.98
C PRO A 14 5.89 -0.63 2.35
N PHE A 15 6.60 -0.90 3.45
CA PHE A 15 6.12 -0.63 4.81
C PHE A 15 6.50 0.77 5.32
N ILE A 16 7.31 1.51 4.58
CA ILE A 16 7.63 2.92 4.83
C ILE A 16 6.79 3.80 3.90
N ASN A 17 6.55 5.07 4.30
CA ASN A 17 5.69 5.99 3.55
C ASN A 17 6.02 6.06 2.05
N ALA A 18 7.30 6.16 1.70
CA ALA A 18 7.73 6.20 0.30
C ALA A 18 7.32 4.93 -0.47
N GLY A 19 7.48 3.76 0.14
CA GLY A 19 7.08 2.49 -0.48
C GLY A 19 5.57 2.33 -0.56
N ALA A 20 4.84 2.77 0.46
CA ALA A 20 3.38 2.74 0.46
C ALA A 20 2.79 3.68 -0.61
N LEU A 21 3.43 4.82 -0.89
CA LEU A 21 3.08 5.70 -2.02
C LEU A 21 3.26 4.98 -3.37
N VAL A 22 4.34 4.21 -3.56
CA VAL A 22 4.52 3.40 -4.79
C VAL A 22 3.42 2.33 -4.89
N VAL A 23 3.04 1.69 -3.78
CA VAL A 23 1.91 0.73 -3.78
C VAL A 23 0.60 1.42 -4.18
N ALA A 24 0.33 2.62 -3.66
CA ALA A 24 -0.84 3.42 -4.03
C ALA A 24 -0.83 3.78 -5.54
N ASP A 25 0.33 4.14 -6.08
CA ASP A 25 0.51 4.43 -7.51
C ASP A 25 0.26 3.19 -8.38
N VAL A 26 0.72 2.02 -7.95
CA VAL A 26 0.47 0.74 -8.64
C VAL A 26 -1.03 0.39 -8.60
N ASN A 27 -1.72 0.63 -7.49
CA ASN A 27 -3.16 0.38 -7.38
C ASN A 27 -4.00 1.28 -8.30
N LEU A 28 -3.48 2.44 -8.68
CA LEU A 28 -4.11 3.31 -9.67
C LEU A 28 -4.01 2.78 -11.10
N ALA A 29 -3.13 1.81 -11.38
CA ALA A 29 -2.82 1.39 -12.75
C ALA A 29 -4.08 1.04 -13.56
N GLY A 30 -4.50 1.94 -14.42
CA GLY A 30 -5.68 1.79 -15.29
C GLY A 30 -7.04 2.10 -14.64
N HIS A 31 -7.07 2.55 -13.37
CA HIS A 31 -8.31 2.83 -12.65
C HIS A 31 -8.44 4.29 -12.21
N ALA A 32 -9.67 4.78 -12.12
CA ALA A 32 -9.94 6.02 -11.42
C ALA A 32 -9.66 5.84 -9.89
N PRO A 33 -9.21 6.88 -9.16
CA PRO A 33 -8.88 6.77 -7.73
C PRO A 33 -9.98 6.12 -6.88
N ARG A 34 -11.24 6.48 -7.12
CA ARG A 34 -12.39 5.91 -6.41
C ARG A 34 -12.52 4.39 -6.61
N VAL A 35 -12.23 3.90 -7.81
CA VAL A 35 -12.27 2.47 -8.13
C VAL A 35 -11.13 1.74 -7.40
N ALA A 36 -9.91 2.26 -7.48
CA ALA A 36 -8.75 1.68 -6.80
C ALA A 36 -8.95 1.59 -5.28
N ILE A 37 -9.48 2.65 -4.65
CA ILE A 37 -9.83 2.68 -3.22
C ILE A 37 -10.92 1.64 -2.91
N GLY A 38 -11.97 1.56 -3.72
CA GLY A 38 -13.07 0.61 -3.54
C GLY A 38 -12.61 -0.86 -3.67
N GLU A 39 -11.70 -1.14 -4.60
CA GLU A 39 -11.13 -2.49 -4.76
C GLU A 39 -10.26 -2.89 -3.58
N LEU A 40 -9.43 -1.98 -3.09
CA LEU A 40 -8.62 -2.21 -1.90
C LEU A 40 -9.52 -2.47 -0.67
N LEU A 41 -10.55 -1.66 -0.46
CA LEU A 41 -11.47 -1.82 0.66
C LEU A 41 -12.21 -3.16 0.59
N ARG A 42 -12.70 -3.56 -0.59
CA ARG A 42 -13.32 -4.88 -0.81
C ARG A 42 -12.34 -6.02 -0.51
N PHE A 43 -11.08 -5.88 -0.93
CA PHE A 43 -10.05 -6.86 -0.66
C PHE A 43 -9.78 -7.01 0.83
N VAL A 44 -9.64 -5.91 1.57
CA VAL A 44 -9.42 -5.93 3.02
C VAL A 44 -10.61 -6.54 3.76
N ARG A 45 -11.85 -6.18 3.39
CA ARG A 45 -13.08 -6.78 3.92
C ARG A 45 -13.12 -8.30 3.69
N HIS A 46 -12.83 -8.74 2.49
CA HIS A 46 -12.75 -10.16 2.16
C HIS A 46 -11.70 -10.90 3.01
N LEU A 47 -10.52 -10.31 3.22
CA LEU A 47 -9.47 -10.91 4.05
C LEU A 47 -9.87 -11.00 5.53
N ALA A 48 -10.53 -9.97 6.04
CA ALA A 48 -10.97 -9.88 7.43
C ALA A 48 -12.26 -10.67 7.70
N ASP A 49 -13.00 -11.04 6.64
CA ASP A 49 -14.35 -11.60 6.70
C ASP A 49 -15.31 -10.64 7.42
N ASP A 50 -15.23 -9.35 7.11
CA ASP A 50 -15.99 -8.30 7.77
C ASP A 50 -16.26 -7.12 6.83
N ASP A 51 -17.53 -6.95 6.42
CA ASP A 51 -17.97 -5.85 5.56
C ASP A 51 -18.12 -4.51 6.29
N GLY A 52 -18.05 -4.51 7.61
CA GLY A 52 -18.13 -3.31 8.45
C GLY A 52 -16.87 -2.44 8.41
N ILE A 53 -15.76 -2.93 7.88
CA ILE A 53 -14.53 -2.13 7.70
C ILE A 53 -14.82 -0.99 6.73
N ALA A 54 -14.45 0.23 7.10
CA ALA A 54 -14.73 1.44 6.33
C ALA A 54 -13.53 2.39 6.33
N ILE A 55 -13.60 3.39 5.47
CA ILE A 55 -12.65 4.50 5.48
C ILE A 55 -13.17 5.56 6.45
N ASP A 56 -12.30 6.03 7.33
CA ASP A 56 -12.54 7.19 8.17
C ASP A 56 -12.27 8.47 7.36
N GLU A 57 -13.33 9.03 6.77
CA GLU A 57 -13.22 10.21 5.92
C GLU A 57 -12.67 11.46 6.64
N PRO A 58 -13.01 11.74 7.92
CA PRO A 58 -12.32 12.76 8.71
C PRO A 58 -10.81 12.57 8.79
N VAL A 59 -10.35 11.33 9.02
CA VAL A 59 -8.92 11.00 9.07
C VAL A 59 -8.27 11.19 7.69
N ALA A 60 -8.90 10.72 6.61
CA ALA A 60 -8.37 10.90 5.25
C ALA A 60 -8.17 12.38 4.91
N ARG A 61 -9.14 13.22 5.27
CA ARG A 61 -9.04 14.69 5.08
C ARG A 61 -7.95 15.32 5.94
N ALA A 62 -7.80 14.89 7.19
CA ALA A 62 -6.75 15.39 8.08
C ALA A 62 -5.35 15.02 7.55
N GLU A 63 -5.15 13.78 7.10
CA GLU A 63 -3.93 13.31 6.45
C GLU A 63 -3.61 14.14 5.19
N GLN A 64 -4.60 14.42 4.38
CA GLN A 64 -4.42 15.26 3.19
C GLN A 64 -4.01 16.70 3.56
N ALA A 65 -4.62 17.28 4.57
CA ALA A 65 -4.36 18.67 4.99
C ALA A 65 -2.96 18.85 5.61
N THR A 66 -2.41 17.81 6.26
CA THR A 66 -1.14 17.87 7.01
C THR A 66 -0.02 17.03 6.39
N GLY A 67 -0.28 16.36 5.27
CA GLY A 67 0.58 15.37 4.63
C GLY A 67 1.82 15.92 3.91
N PHE A 68 2.37 17.07 4.32
CA PHE A 68 3.48 17.75 3.62
C PHE A 68 4.70 16.85 3.36
N ARG A 69 5.05 15.96 4.29
CA ARG A 69 6.17 15.02 4.09
C ARG A 69 5.87 14.01 3.00
N ASN A 70 4.65 13.50 2.94
CA ASN A 70 4.21 12.55 1.92
C ASN A 70 4.11 13.23 0.55
N ILE A 71 3.67 14.49 0.50
CA ILE A 71 3.68 15.31 -0.71
C ILE A 71 5.10 15.50 -1.23
N ALA A 72 6.06 15.83 -0.34
CA ALA A 72 7.46 15.96 -0.71
C ALA A 72 8.04 14.63 -1.24
N LEU A 73 7.75 13.49 -0.58
CA LEU A 73 8.20 12.17 -1.00
C LEU A 73 7.61 11.77 -2.37
N ALA A 74 6.33 12.00 -2.61
CA ALA A 74 5.68 11.68 -3.88
C ALA A 74 6.30 12.48 -5.04
N ASN A 75 6.48 13.79 -4.87
CA ASN A 75 7.11 14.63 -5.87
C ASN A 75 8.59 14.27 -6.11
N TYR A 76 9.31 13.94 -5.04
CA TYR A 76 10.70 13.50 -5.14
C TYR A 76 10.83 12.19 -5.94
N MET A 77 10.02 11.18 -5.63
CA MET A 77 9.99 9.93 -6.39
C MET A 77 9.49 10.12 -7.82
N LYS A 78 8.57 11.06 -8.05
CA LYS A 78 8.10 11.44 -9.39
C LYS A 78 9.23 11.99 -10.25
N SER A 79 10.15 12.78 -9.69
CA SER A 79 11.29 13.35 -10.42
C SER A 79 12.25 12.29 -10.98
N PHE A 80 12.27 11.08 -10.37
CA PHE A 80 13.02 9.92 -10.88
C PHE A 80 12.17 8.97 -11.75
N GLY A 81 10.89 9.29 -11.99
CA GLY A 81 9.99 8.43 -12.76
C GLY A 81 9.43 7.21 -11.98
N ASN A 82 9.66 7.11 -10.66
CA ASN A 82 9.20 5.98 -9.84
C ASN A 82 7.72 6.08 -9.43
N ILE A 83 7.09 7.23 -9.62
CA ILE A 83 5.63 7.43 -9.53
C ILE A 83 5.14 7.70 -10.95
N ARG A 84 4.20 6.91 -11.44
CA ARG A 84 3.71 6.98 -12.83
C ARG A 84 2.61 8.01 -13.00
N HIS A 85 1.65 8.02 -12.08
CA HIS A 85 0.51 8.94 -12.12
C HIS A 85 0.88 10.33 -11.60
N PRO A 86 0.02 11.34 -11.77
CA PRO A 86 0.16 12.61 -11.09
C PRO A 86 0.24 12.42 -9.57
N PRO A 87 1.17 13.06 -8.86
CA PRO A 87 1.34 12.89 -7.42
C PRO A 87 0.06 13.09 -6.61
N GLU A 88 -0.81 14.00 -7.04
CA GLU A 88 -2.07 14.33 -6.38
C GLU A 88 -3.03 13.13 -6.37
N LEU A 89 -3.10 12.37 -7.46
CA LEU A 89 -3.93 11.16 -7.56
C LEU A 89 -3.38 10.04 -6.67
N THR A 90 -2.06 9.82 -6.73
CA THR A 90 -1.37 8.83 -5.89
C THR A 90 -1.54 9.14 -4.40
N LEU A 91 -1.37 10.42 -4.01
CA LEU A 91 -1.56 10.89 -2.64
C LEU A 91 -3.02 10.73 -2.19
N GLY A 92 -3.98 11.03 -3.05
CA GLY A 92 -5.40 10.83 -2.76
C GLY A 92 -5.70 9.37 -2.41
N VAL A 93 -5.22 8.41 -3.21
CA VAL A 93 -5.37 6.98 -2.89
C VAL A 93 -4.65 6.62 -1.60
N TYR A 94 -3.41 7.08 -1.42
CA TYR A 94 -2.58 6.80 -0.25
C TYR A 94 -3.25 7.27 1.05
N PHE A 95 -3.79 8.49 1.12
CA PHE A 95 -4.44 8.99 2.32
C PHE A 95 -5.69 8.21 2.69
N HIS A 96 -6.47 7.75 1.71
CA HIS A 96 -7.62 6.87 1.97
C HIS A 96 -7.18 5.46 2.42
N GLN A 97 -6.07 4.93 1.90
CA GLN A 97 -5.49 3.68 2.39
C GLN A 97 -5.07 3.78 3.86
N CYS A 98 -4.44 4.90 4.24
CA CYS A 98 -4.04 5.16 5.63
C CYS A 98 -5.24 5.35 6.58
N ALA A 99 -6.39 5.73 6.04
CA ALA A 99 -7.62 6.00 6.79
C ALA A 99 -8.58 4.79 6.87
N ILE A 100 -8.16 3.59 6.43
CA ILE A 100 -8.97 2.37 6.63
C ILE A 100 -9.04 2.07 8.12
N ALA A 101 -10.24 2.18 8.70
CA ALA A 101 -10.49 1.95 10.11
C ALA A 101 -10.72 0.46 10.39
N MET A 102 -9.87 -0.11 11.23
CA MET A 102 -9.92 -1.52 11.62
C MET A 102 -9.63 -1.67 13.11
N ASN A 103 -10.30 -2.61 13.77
CA ASN A 103 -9.88 -3.04 15.10
C ASN A 103 -8.77 -4.12 15.01
N CYS A 104 -8.17 -4.46 16.15
CA CYS A 104 -7.07 -5.42 16.19
C CYS A 104 -7.46 -6.81 15.69
N LEU A 105 -8.70 -7.25 15.92
CA LEU A 105 -9.18 -8.55 15.44
C LEU A 105 -9.31 -8.54 13.91
N GLN A 106 -9.93 -7.52 13.34
CA GLN A 106 -10.05 -7.36 11.89
C GLN A 106 -8.68 -7.35 11.21
N LEU A 107 -7.72 -6.62 11.79
CA LEU A 107 -6.35 -6.58 11.27
C LEU A 107 -5.66 -7.95 11.34
N ALA A 108 -5.79 -8.66 12.45
CA ALA A 108 -5.25 -10.02 12.62
C ALA A 108 -5.87 -10.99 11.61
N MET A 109 -7.18 -10.93 11.44
CA MET A 109 -7.90 -11.74 10.46
C MET A 109 -7.47 -11.44 9.03
N ALA A 110 -7.35 -10.17 8.67
CA ALA A 110 -6.85 -9.77 7.35
C ALA A 110 -5.42 -10.26 7.07
N GLY A 111 -4.56 -10.34 8.09
CA GLY A 111 -3.18 -10.80 7.97
C GLY A 111 -2.98 -12.32 7.98
N ARG A 112 -3.98 -13.11 8.39
CA ARG A 112 -3.81 -14.57 8.62
C ARG A 112 -3.40 -15.38 7.40
N TYR A 113 -3.74 -14.92 6.17
CA TYR A 113 -3.31 -15.61 4.94
C TYR A 113 -1.78 -15.71 4.81
N LEU A 114 -1.02 -14.82 5.43
CA LEU A 114 0.45 -14.88 5.47
C LEU A 114 0.92 -16.10 6.27
N MET A 115 0.25 -16.43 7.38
CA MET A 115 0.55 -17.61 8.21
C MET A 115 0.23 -18.92 7.48
N HIS A 116 -0.83 -18.91 6.66
CA HIS A 116 -1.29 -20.10 5.91
C HIS A 116 -0.64 -20.21 4.51
N GLY A 117 0.52 -19.61 4.31
CA GLY A 117 1.27 -19.73 3.04
C GLY A 117 0.49 -19.18 1.84
N GLY A 118 -0.33 -18.15 2.04
CA GLY A 118 -1.13 -17.50 1.02
C GLY A 118 -2.55 -18.03 0.85
N LEU A 119 -3.00 -18.92 1.72
CA LEU A 119 -4.40 -19.38 1.79
C LEU A 119 -5.17 -18.54 2.82
N LEU A 120 -6.42 -18.20 2.54
CA LEU A 120 -7.26 -17.45 3.49
C LEU A 120 -7.38 -18.18 4.84
N GLN A 121 -7.49 -19.49 4.78
CA GLN A 121 -7.50 -20.43 5.93
C GLN A 121 -6.96 -21.79 5.46
N PRO A 122 -6.61 -22.74 6.37
CA PRO A 122 -6.21 -24.08 5.99
C PRO A 122 -7.24 -24.74 5.08
N GLY A 123 -6.82 -25.18 3.88
CA GLY A 123 -7.72 -25.78 2.89
C GLY A 123 -8.62 -24.79 2.14
N GLY A 124 -8.56 -23.51 2.42
CA GLY A 124 -9.41 -22.48 1.84
C GLY A 124 -8.86 -21.86 0.54
N ALA A 125 -9.52 -20.80 0.09
CA ALA A 125 -9.16 -20.09 -1.13
C ALA A 125 -7.74 -19.53 -1.09
N ARG A 126 -7.04 -19.58 -2.23
CA ARG A 126 -5.70 -19.02 -2.37
C ARG A 126 -5.78 -17.54 -2.71
N ILE A 127 -5.25 -16.71 -1.83
CA ILE A 127 -5.15 -15.24 -1.98
C ILE A 127 -3.89 -14.87 -2.77
N VAL A 128 -2.73 -15.44 -2.38
CA VAL A 128 -1.46 -15.25 -3.07
C VAL A 128 -0.69 -16.56 -3.15
N SER A 129 0.26 -16.66 -4.09
CA SER A 129 1.12 -17.86 -4.17
C SER A 129 1.93 -18.01 -2.87
N SER A 130 2.23 -19.24 -2.47
CA SER A 130 3.05 -19.55 -1.29
C SER A 130 4.42 -18.87 -1.33
N ARG A 131 4.98 -18.69 -2.53
CA ARG A 131 6.23 -17.96 -2.76
C ARG A 131 6.09 -16.48 -2.40
N ARG A 132 4.96 -15.82 -2.74
CA ARG A 132 4.71 -14.41 -2.41
C ARG A 132 4.40 -14.22 -0.93
N ALA A 133 3.65 -15.13 -0.31
CA ALA A 133 3.32 -15.08 1.11
C ALA A 133 4.58 -15.20 2.02
N ARG A 134 5.62 -15.92 1.58
CA ARG A 134 6.87 -16.11 2.34
C ARG A 134 7.91 -15.01 2.12
N ARG A 135 7.65 -14.01 1.28
CA ARG A 135 8.63 -12.97 0.93
C ARG A 135 8.22 -11.58 1.43
N PRO A 136 8.63 -11.21 2.63
CA PRO A 136 9.20 -9.90 2.87
C PRO A 136 10.73 -9.99 2.63
N ARG A 137 11.19 -10.19 1.39
CA ARG A 137 12.62 -10.07 1.11
C ARG A 137 12.96 -8.61 0.90
N SER A 138 13.91 -8.09 1.72
CA SER A 138 14.72 -6.94 1.33
C SER A 138 15.13 -7.09 -0.13
N MET A 139 14.73 -6.14 -0.97
CA MET A 139 15.32 -6.02 -2.31
C MET A 139 16.77 -5.63 -2.09
N LYS A 140 17.68 -6.62 -2.08
CA LYS A 140 19.10 -6.34 -2.22
C LYS A 140 19.27 -5.80 -3.63
N ALA A 141 19.75 -4.56 -3.71
CA ALA A 141 20.28 -4.02 -4.95
C ALA A 141 21.33 -5.01 -5.46
N THR A 142 21.17 -5.52 -6.67
CA THR A 142 22.22 -6.21 -7.40
C THR A 142 23.33 -5.20 -7.64
N PRO A 143 24.58 -5.46 -7.25
CA PRO A 143 25.67 -4.61 -7.65
C PRO A 143 25.80 -4.71 -9.16
N SER A 144 25.71 -3.58 -9.86
CA SER A 144 26.11 -3.44 -11.24
C SER A 144 27.63 -3.64 -11.32
N THR A 145 28.04 -4.69 -11.98
CA THR A 145 29.40 -4.89 -12.53
C THR A 145 29.67 -3.89 -13.65
#